data_7208f75caac51e8adfbca213918eadb6
#
_entry.id   7208f75caac51e8adfbca213918eadb6
#
_cell.length_a   1.000
_cell.length_b   1.000
_cell.length_c   1.000
_cell.angle_alpha   90.00
_cell.angle_beta   90.00
_cell.angle_gamma   90.00
#
_symmetry.space_group_name_H-M   'P 1'
#
loop_
_entity.id
_entity.type
_entity.pdbx_description
1 polymer ?
#
loop_
_entity_poly.entity_id
_entity_poly.type
_entity_poly.pdbx_seq_one_letter_code
_entity_poly.pdbx_strand_id
1 'polypeptide(L)'
;MKKITLVVVLIMIVAACAIKPTENRIEKILAVEEDSVFVREALSVVSDVESAELKYRLTERLLPLVVDGEEAIYQRVLNATKESHNAMQYAMLANSIAWKNRENTVLEERLFSLIEDAAVQCRTGEFIDVLSLYLDKRGYSTVDKIEAEPQYRAMILDTYAYYLMKMDRVEDALDVYKEILAEYDDPEILINVSRAQAKLNRYQHALENVLKALTQAPAHQDALSLIYEYGESLSYPASAIDTMVEKAVNDAHKAIISNLKEIRMDKPMPAFKLENLDGSVVRSSDLEGKILVIDFFATWCGPCRRELPKVHQLYKSYKDDENVKFLIISTDKDRSKVRPFIESNQYTFPVYYGGDVSEKFGIKGVPTMYVIGPDGKIRYEKIGYAEGEDLEFTLMMYVNSLR
;
A
#
# COMPACT_ATOMS: atom_id res chain seq x y z
N MET A 1 6.76 -7.80 -29.24
CA MET A 1 5.51 -7.08 -29.02
C MET A 1 4.69 -7.20 -30.31
N LYS A 2 3.73 -8.11 -30.34
CA LYS A 2 2.87 -8.29 -31.50
C LYS A 2 1.67 -7.34 -31.33
N LYS A 3 1.57 -6.33 -32.18
CA LYS A 3 0.33 -5.57 -32.34
C LYS A 3 -0.74 -6.56 -32.76
N ILE A 4 -1.67 -6.85 -31.88
CA ILE A 4 -2.88 -7.60 -32.22
C ILE A 4 -3.64 -6.68 -33.14
N THR A 5 -3.71 -7.06 -34.41
CA THR A 5 -4.45 -6.32 -35.43
C THR A 5 -5.96 -6.51 -35.16
N LEU A 6 -6.52 -5.61 -34.39
CA LEU A 6 -7.91 -5.61 -33.88
C LEU A 6 -8.94 -5.41 -35.01
N VAL A 7 -8.50 -5.21 -36.26
CA VAL A 7 -9.36 -4.90 -37.44
C VAL A 7 -10.30 -6.06 -37.83
N VAL A 8 -9.99 -7.31 -37.45
CA VAL A 8 -10.81 -8.47 -37.82
C VAL A 8 -12.04 -8.66 -36.91
N VAL A 9 -12.04 -8.05 -35.71
CA VAL A 9 -13.11 -8.25 -34.70
C VAL A 9 -14.35 -7.38 -35.00
N LEU A 10 -14.21 -6.28 -35.74
CA LEU A 10 -15.32 -5.33 -35.94
C LEU A 10 -16.38 -5.83 -36.92
N ILE A 11 -16.08 -6.77 -37.82
CA ILE A 11 -17.00 -7.21 -38.88
C ILE A 11 -17.97 -8.32 -38.46
N MET A 12 -17.70 -9.02 -37.35
CA MET A 12 -18.59 -10.09 -36.84
C MET A 12 -19.62 -9.67 -35.80
N ILE A 13 -19.61 -8.43 -35.35
CA ILE A 13 -20.50 -7.95 -34.29
C ILE A 13 -21.91 -7.54 -34.78
N VAL A 14 -22.13 -7.39 -36.07
CA VAL A 14 -23.37 -6.79 -36.62
C VAL A 14 -24.49 -7.81 -36.88
N ALA A 15 -24.30 -9.10 -36.73
CA ALA A 15 -25.27 -10.12 -37.11
C ALA A 15 -25.75 -11.11 -36.04
N ALA A 16 -25.55 -10.81 -34.75
CA ALA A 16 -26.14 -11.63 -33.68
C ALA A 16 -27.45 -10.97 -33.22
N CYS A 17 -28.60 -11.46 -33.68
CA CYS A 17 -29.90 -11.19 -33.06
C CYS A 17 -29.79 -11.34 -31.56
N ALA A 18 -30.26 -10.32 -30.80
CA ALA A 18 -30.19 -10.14 -29.38
C ALA A 18 -30.78 -11.31 -28.55
N ILE A 19 -30.00 -12.38 -28.39
CA ILE A 19 -30.24 -13.34 -27.32
C ILE A 19 -29.46 -12.82 -26.13
N LYS A 20 -30.19 -12.37 -25.11
CA LYS A 20 -29.55 -11.94 -23.84
C LYS A 20 -28.63 -13.05 -23.31
N PRO A 21 -27.40 -12.73 -22.93
CA PRO A 21 -26.48 -13.74 -22.45
C PRO A 21 -27.01 -14.38 -21.17
N THR A 22 -27.07 -15.71 -21.15
CA THR A 22 -27.44 -16.45 -19.92
C THR A 22 -26.36 -16.32 -18.88
N GLU A 23 -26.71 -16.36 -17.58
CA GLU A 23 -25.74 -16.32 -16.49
C GLU A 23 -24.63 -17.37 -16.64
N ASN A 24 -24.99 -18.59 -17.06
CA ASN A 24 -24.03 -19.67 -17.32
C ASN A 24 -23.01 -19.32 -18.42
N ARG A 25 -23.40 -18.55 -19.44
CA ARG A 25 -22.47 -18.08 -20.47
C ARG A 25 -21.48 -17.08 -19.89
N ILE A 26 -21.94 -16.17 -19.03
CA ILE A 26 -21.09 -15.14 -18.41
C ILE A 26 -20.09 -15.80 -17.45
N GLU A 27 -20.53 -16.77 -16.61
CA GLU A 27 -19.64 -17.51 -15.74
C GLU A 27 -18.54 -18.27 -16.50
N LYS A 28 -18.87 -18.83 -17.67
CA LYS A 28 -17.86 -19.45 -18.55
C LYS A 28 -16.85 -18.44 -19.08
N ILE A 29 -17.29 -17.22 -19.46
CA ILE A 29 -16.40 -16.13 -19.89
C ILE A 29 -15.49 -15.70 -18.75
N LEU A 30 -16.03 -15.53 -17.54
CA LEU A 30 -15.25 -15.18 -16.36
C LEU A 30 -14.19 -16.21 -15.98
N ALA A 31 -14.42 -17.48 -16.31
CA ALA A 31 -13.48 -18.58 -16.10
C ALA A 31 -12.35 -18.67 -17.14
N VAL A 32 -12.40 -17.89 -18.23
CA VAL A 32 -11.34 -17.86 -19.25
C VAL A 32 -10.07 -17.24 -18.64
N GLU A 33 -8.96 -17.96 -18.64
CA GLU A 33 -7.68 -17.50 -18.09
C GLU A 33 -6.92 -16.60 -19.07
N GLU A 34 -6.95 -16.93 -20.38
CA GLU A 34 -6.24 -16.16 -21.40
C GLU A 34 -6.93 -14.82 -21.70
N ASP A 35 -6.24 -13.72 -21.42
CA ASP A 35 -6.77 -12.37 -21.51
C ASP A 35 -7.30 -12.00 -22.92
N SER A 36 -6.62 -12.42 -23.97
CA SER A 36 -7.06 -12.15 -25.37
C SER A 36 -8.40 -12.80 -25.69
N VAL A 37 -8.62 -14.02 -25.21
CA VAL A 37 -9.88 -14.76 -25.37
C VAL A 37 -10.95 -14.14 -24.47
N PHE A 38 -10.62 -13.84 -23.22
CA PHE A 38 -11.52 -13.18 -22.29
C PHE A 38 -12.03 -11.85 -22.86
N VAL A 39 -11.14 -10.95 -23.31
CA VAL A 39 -11.51 -9.65 -23.87
C VAL A 39 -12.50 -9.82 -25.03
N ARG A 40 -12.21 -10.71 -25.99
CA ARG A 40 -13.09 -10.96 -27.13
C ARG A 40 -14.48 -11.42 -26.72
N GLU A 41 -14.56 -12.42 -25.84
CA GLU A 41 -15.83 -12.99 -25.37
C GLU A 41 -16.61 -11.98 -24.49
N ALA A 42 -15.94 -11.28 -23.57
CA ALA A 42 -16.55 -10.29 -22.71
C ALA A 42 -17.11 -9.10 -23.50
N LEU A 43 -16.37 -8.59 -24.49
CA LEU A 43 -16.86 -7.52 -25.39
C LEU A 43 -18.12 -7.90 -26.14
N SER A 44 -18.35 -9.19 -26.44
CA SER A 44 -19.55 -9.65 -27.14
C SER A 44 -20.83 -9.57 -26.31
N VAL A 45 -20.71 -9.46 -24.96
CA VAL A 45 -21.84 -9.54 -24.03
C VAL A 45 -21.96 -8.37 -23.06
N VAL A 46 -20.91 -7.59 -22.82
CA VAL A 46 -20.83 -6.63 -21.72
C VAL A 46 -21.99 -5.61 -21.66
N SER A 47 -22.49 -5.18 -22.82
CA SER A 47 -23.62 -4.24 -22.90
C SER A 47 -24.97 -4.89 -22.57
N ASP A 48 -25.08 -6.20 -22.74
CA ASP A 48 -26.35 -6.93 -22.65
C ASP A 48 -26.53 -7.70 -21.35
N VAL A 49 -25.56 -7.59 -20.43
CA VAL A 49 -25.61 -8.24 -19.12
C VAL A 49 -26.58 -7.51 -18.21
N GLU A 50 -27.65 -8.18 -17.78
CA GLU A 50 -28.66 -7.62 -16.88
C GLU A 50 -28.27 -7.73 -15.38
N SER A 51 -27.61 -8.83 -15.01
CA SER A 51 -27.17 -9.03 -13.62
C SER A 51 -26.08 -8.03 -13.25
N ALA A 52 -26.35 -7.14 -12.30
CA ALA A 52 -25.40 -6.13 -11.83
C ALA A 52 -24.10 -6.77 -11.30
N GLU A 53 -24.20 -7.89 -10.55
CA GLU A 53 -23.06 -8.62 -10.03
C GLU A 53 -22.18 -9.19 -11.15
N LEU A 54 -22.78 -9.83 -12.15
CA LEU A 54 -22.03 -10.39 -13.28
C LEU A 54 -21.44 -9.31 -14.18
N LYS A 55 -22.14 -8.19 -14.37
CA LYS A 55 -21.63 -7.02 -15.08
C LYS A 55 -20.43 -6.42 -14.34
N TYR A 56 -20.51 -6.28 -13.02
CA TYR A 56 -19.43 -5.85 -12.16
C TYR A 56 -18.18 -6.73 -12.35
N ARG A 57 -18.31 -8.04 -12.19
CA ARG A 57 -17.17 -8.99 -12.31
C ARG A 57 -16.54 -8.99 -13.70
N LEU A 58 -17.35 -8.82 -14.75
CA LEU A 58 -16.85 -8.70 -16.13
C LEU A 58 -16.05 -7.39 -16.33
N THR A 59 -16.62 -6.27 -15.92
CA THR A 59 -16.03 -4.94 -16.18
C THR A 59 -14.82 -4.65 -15.31
N GLU A 60 -14.80 -5.14 -14.06
CA GLU A 60 -13.64 -5.05 -13.17
C GLU A 60 -12.38 -5.67 -13.81
N ARG A 61 -12.52 -6.83 -14.47
CA ARG A 61 -11.42 -7.47 -15.19
C ARG A 61 -11.18 -6.88 -16.58
N LEU A 62 -12.22 -6.43 -17.27
CA LEU A 62 -12.16 -6.01 -18.67
C LEU A 62 -11.57 -4.61 -18.85
N LEU A 63 -11.95 -3.63 -18.00
CA LEU A 63 -11.50 -2.24 -18.13
C LEU A 63 -9.98 -2.07 -18.12
N PRO A 64 -9.23 -2.72 -17.22
CA PRO A 64 -7.75 -2.65 -17.24
C PRO A 64 -7.12 -3.21 -18.52
N LEU A 65 -7.79 -4.17 -19.19
CA LEU A 65 -7.28 -4.82 -20.40
C LEU A 65 -7.58 -4.06 -21.69
N VAL A 66 -8.51 -3.09 -21.64
CA VAL A 66 -8.91 -2.30 -22.82
C VAL A 66 -8.56 -0.82 -22.69
N VAL A 67 -7.90 -0.41 -21.62
CA VAL A 67 -7.55 0.99 -21.36
C VAL A 67 -6.66 1.60 -22.47
N ASP A 68 -5.84 0.79 -23.14
CA ASP A 68 -4.99 1.16 -24.27
C ASP A 68 -5.61 0.83 -25.63
N GLY A 69 -6.86 0.32 -25.65
CA GLY A 69 -7.58 -0.08 -26.83
C GLY A 69 -8.20 1.07 -27.63
N GLU A 70 -8.96 0.73 -28.68
CA GLU A 70 -9.73 1.69 -29.46
C GLU A 70 -10.70 2.49 -28.57
N GLU A 71 -10.83 3.79 -28.82
CA GLU A 71 -11.63 4.71 -28.01
C GLU A 71 -13.08 4.25 -27.85
N ALA A 72 -13.71 3.80 -28.93
CA ALA A 72 -15.10 3.32 -28.89
C ALA A 72 -15.28 2.08 -27.99
N ILE A 73 -14.29 1.19 -27.98
CA ILE A 73 -14.29 -0.01 -27.12
C ILE A 73 -14.09 0.40 -25.66
N TYR A 74 -13.08 1.24 -25.41
CA TYR A 74 -12.80 1.77 -24.08
C TYR A 74 -14.03 2.47 -23.49
N GLN A 75 -14.65 3.40 -24.20
CA GLN A 75 -15.82 4.15 -23.74
C GLN A 75 -17.02 3.23 -23.44
N ARG A 76 -17.25 2.22 -24.27
CA ARG A 76 -18.32 1.25 -24.03
C ARG A 76 -18.11 0.47 -22.73
N VAL A 77 -16.88 0.02 -22.48
CA VAL A 77 -16.54 -0.73 -21.26
C VAL A 77 -16.56 0.20 -20.05
N LEU A 78 -16.05 1.42 -20.16
CA LEU A 78 -16.09 2.44 -19.12
C LEU A 78 -17.53 2.75 -18.69
N ASN A 79 -18.44 2.95 -19.64
CA ASN A 79 -19.86 3.19 -19.33
C ASN A 79 -20.48 1.98 -18.60
N ALA A 80 -20.25 0.76 -19.09
CA ALA A 80 -20.73 -0.45 -18.43
C ALA A 80 -20.13 -0.61 -17.00
N THR A 81 -18.88 -0.16 -16.80
CA THR A 81 -18.24 -0.15 -15.48
C THR A 81 -18.95 0.85 -14.55
N LYS A 82 -19.19 2.08 -15.00
CA LYS A 82 -19.90 3.09 -14.22
C LYS A 82 -21.32 2.66 -13.84
N GLU A 83 -22.01 1.92 -14.73
CA GLU A 83 -23.34 1.37 -14.43
C GLU A 83 -23.34 0.23 -13.40
N SER A 84 -22.26 -0.51 -13.28
CA SER A 84 -22.17 -1.73 -12.47
C SER A 84 -21.42 -1.55 -11.15
N HIS A 85 -20.64 -0.49 -11.00
CA HIS A 85 -19.82 -0.20 -9.82
C HIS A 85 -20.47 0.93 -9.00
N ASN A 86 -20.45 0.79 -7.67
CA ASN A 86 -20.70 1.94 -6.80
C ASN A 86 -19.51 2.92 -6.81
N ALA A 87 -19.69 4.09 -6.21
CA ALA A 87 -18.70 5.17 -6.22
C ALA A 87 -17.32 4.71 -5.71
N MET A 88 -17.27 3.93 -4.64
CA MET A 88 -16.01 3.40 -4.09
C MET A 88 -15.33 2.39 -5.02
N GLN A 89 -16.08 1.39 -5.50
CA GLN A 89 -15.54 0.35 -6.37
C GLN A 89 -14.98 0.96 -7.67
N TYR A 90 -15.73 1.89 -8.26
CA TYR A 90 -15.29 2.61 -9.46
C TYR A 90 -14.04 3.43 -9.20
N ALA A 91 -14.03 4.26 -8.15
CA ALA A 91 -12.90 5.12 -7.85
C ALA A 91 -11.61 4.34 -7.53
N MET A 92 -11.72 3.22 -6.82
CA MET A 92 -10.58 2.34 -6.52
C MET A 92 -10.05 1.64 -7.78
N LEU A 93 -10.93 1.16 -8.65
CA LEU A 93 -10.53 0.54 -9.92
C LEU A 93 -9.84 1.56 -10.83
N ALA A 94 -10.43 2.74 -11.00
CA ALA A 94 -9.87 3.82 -11.80
C ALA A 94 -8.49 4.26 -11.28
N ASN A 95 -8.35 4.43 -9.96
CA ASN A 95 -7.08 4.73 -9.32
C ASN A 95 -6.02 3.66 -9.60
N SER A 96 -6.36 2.39 -9.45
CA SER A 96 -5.45 1.28 -9.73
C SER A 96 -4.96 1.26 -11.19
N ILE A 97 -5.86 1.52 -12.15
CA ILE A 97 -5.51 1.59 -13.57
C ILE A 97 -4.61 2.79 -13.85
N ALA A 98 -4.97 3.98 -13.35
CA ALA A 98 -4.20 5.20 -13.55
C ALA A 98 -2.79 5.06 -12.96
N TRP A 99 -2.67 4.60 -11.71
CA TRP A 99 -1.38 4.41 -11.05
C TRP A 99 -0.49 3.37 -11.73
N LYS A 100 -1.05 2.23 -12.14
CA LYS A 100 -0.32 1.17 -12.84
C LYS A 100 0.24 1.62 -14.19
N ASN A 101 -0.46 2.51 -14.88
CA ASN A 101 -0.09 3.01 -16.19
C ASN A 101 0.51 4.44 -16.18
N ARG A 102 0.87 4.99 -15.02
CA ARG A 102 1.27 6.39 -14.85
C ARG A 102 2.46 6.85 -15.70
N GLU A 103 3.31 5.92 -16.09
CA GLU A 103 4.46 6.21 -16.96
C GLU A 103 4.14 6.12 -18.46
N ASN A 104 2.90 5.74 -18.83
CA ASN A 104 2.49 5.62 -20.21
C ASN A 104 1.98 6.96 -20.75
N THR A 105 2.87 7.71 -21.41
CA THR A 105 2.57 9.03 -21.96
C THR A 105 1.55 9.01 -23.11
N VAL A 106 1.37 7.88 -23.79
CA VAL A 106 0.38 7.76 -24.88
C VAL A 106 -1.05 7.76 -24.34
N LEU A 107 -1.24 7.32 -23.10
CA LEU A 107 -2.55 7.23 -22.44
C LEU A 107 -2.82 8.40 -21.48
N GLU A 108 -1.96 9.38 -21.40
CA GLU A 108 -1.97 10.41 -20.35
C GLU A 108 -3.31 11.13 -20.25
N GLU A 109 -3.89 11.61 -21.34
CA GLU A 109 -5.19 12.29 -21.33
C GLU A 109 -6.33 11.37 -20.88
N ARG A 110 -6.32 10.10 -21.35
CA ARG A 110 -7.33 9.11 -20.98
C ARG A 110 -7.25 8.73 -19.51
N LEU A 111 -6.03 8.53 -19.01
CA LEU A 111 -5.78 8.22 -17.60
C LEU A 111 -6.10 9.43 -16.70
N PHE A 112 -5.80 10.64 -17.17
CA PHE A 112 -6.20 11.86 -16.47
C PHE A 112 -7.73 11.95 -16.33
N SER A 113 -8.47 11.79 -17.42
CA SER A 113 -9.95 11.79 -17.38
C SER A 113 -10.50 10.73 -16.45
N LEU A 114 -9.91 9.52 -16.46
CA LEU A 114 -10.32 8.43 -15.60
C LEU A 114 -10.11 8.73 -14.11
N ILE A 115 -8.94 9.28 -13.74
CA ILE A 115 -8.64 9.59 -12.34
C ILE A 115 -9.35 10.88 -11.85
N GLU A 116 -9.57 11.85 -12.73
CA GLU A 116 -10.38 13.04 -12.42
C GLU A 116 -11.80 12.65 -12.05
N ASP A 117 -12.41 11.75 -12.79
CA ASP A 117 -13.72 11.19 -12.50
C ASP A 117 -13.74 10.42 -11.15
N ALA A 118 -12.70 9.63 -10.90
CA ALA A 118 -12.51 8.95 -9.60
C ALA A 118 -12.36 9.94 -8.43
N ALA A 119 -11.65 11.04 -8.64
CA ALA A 119 -11.48 12.11 -7.66
C ALA A 119 -12.80 12.85 -7.35
N VAL A 120 -13.71 12.94 -8.30
CA VAL A 120 -15.07 13.40 -8.06
C VAL A 120 -15.84 12.38 -7.22
N GLN A 121 -15.79 11.11 -7.59
CA GLN A 121 -16.52 10.05 -6.88
C GLN A 121 -16.07 9.91 -5.42
N CYS A 122 -14.77 9.97 -5.13
CA CYS A 122 -14.26 9.80 -3.77
C CYS A 122 -14.65 10.94 -2.79
N ARG A 123 -15.19 12.04 -3.31
CA ARG A 123 -15.72 13.17 -2.52
C ARG A 123 -17.23 13.07 -2.25
N THR A 124 -17.90 12.03 -2.75
CA THR A 124 -19.33 11.83 -2.55
C THR A 124 -19.65 11.15 -1.23
N GLY A 125 -20.83 11.44 -0.66
CA GLY A 125 -21.34 10.69 0.49
C GLY A 125 -21.51 9.21 0.21
N GLU A 126 -21.88 8.83 -1.01
CA GLU A 126 -21.99 7.42 -1.42
C GLU A 126 -20.65 6.68 -1.27
N PHE A 127 -19.52 7.31 -1.67
CA PHE A 127 -18.20 6.70 -1.49
C PHE A 127 -17.93 6.41 0.00
N ILE A 128 -18.21 7.37 0.87
CA ILE A 128 -17.98 7.25 2.32
C ILE A 128 -18.85 6.15 2.92
N ASP A 129 -20.15 6.11 2.59
CA ASP A 129 -21.09 5.12 3.09
C ASP A 129 -20.67 3.70 2.69
N VAL A 130 -20.30 3.51 1.41
CA VAL A 130 -19.85 2.20 0.91
C VAL A 130 -18.51 1.79 1.50
N LEU A 131 -17.57 2.72 1.65
CA LEU A 131 -16.28 2.46 2.30
C LEU A 131 -16.50 2.03 3.76
N SER A 132 -17.35 2.72 4.49
CA SER A 132 -17.70 2.34 5.87
C SER A 132 -18.23 0.91 5.96
N LEU A 133 -19.18 0.52 5.08
CA LEU A 133 -19.70 -0.85 5.00
C LEU A 133 -18.62 -1.88 4.61
N TYR A 134 -17.71 -1.52 3.73
CA TYR A 134 -16.58 -2.37 3.33
C TYR A 134 -15.63 -2.63 4.51
N LEU A 135 -15.32 -1.60 5.30
CA LEU A 135 -14.47 -1.69 6.48
C LEU A 135 -15.15 -2.50 7.60
N ASP A 136 -16.49 -2.35 7.78
CA ASP A 136 -17.28 -3.18 8.70
C ASP A 136 -17.15 -4.68 8.40
N LYS A 137 -17.31 -5.06 7.13
CA LYS A 137 -17.17 -6.46 6.69
C LYS A 137 -15.77 -7.02 6.95
N ARG A 138 -14.76 -6.18 7.07
CA ARG A 138 -13.38 -6.56 7.40
C ARG A 138 -13.08 -6.50 8.90
N GLY A 139 -14.06 -6.15 9.72
CA GLY A 139 -13.95 -6.14 11.18
C GLY A 139 -13.18 -4.92 11.73
N TYR A 140 -13.17 -3.80 10.99
CA TYR A 140 -12.65 -2.54 11.50
C TYR A 140 -13.57 -1.97 12.57
N SER A 141 -13.00 -1.50 13.68
CA SER A 141 -13.76 -0.76 14.69
C SER A 141 -14.16 0.61 14.17
N THR A 142 -15.07 1.29 14.88
CA THR A 142 -15.45 2.67 14.53
C THR A 142 -14.24 3.62 14.53
N VAL A 143 -13.31 3.46 15.46
CA VAL A 143 -12.08 4.25 15.53
C VAL A 143 -11.19 3.97 14.32
N ASP A 144 -10.92 2.69 14.02
CA ASP A 144 -10.10 2.29 12.87
C ASP A 144 -10.69 2.82 11.54
N LYS A 145 -12.02 2.93 11.41
CA LYS A 145 -12.67 3.48 10.22
C LYS A 145 -12.43 4.98 10.07
N ILE A 146 -12.50 5.73 11.17
CA ILE A 146 -12.23 7.17 11.16
C ILE A 146 -10.80 7.46 10.68
N GLU A 147 -9.85 6.59 11.03
CA GLU A 147 -8.46 6.71 10.59
C GLU A 147 -8.24 6.22 9.15
N ALA A 148 -8.95 5.16 8.73
CA ALA A 148 -8.80 4.57 7.40
C ALA A 148 -9.46 5.39 6.28
N GLU A 149 -10.59 6.03 6.53
CA GLU A 149 -11.36 6.75 5.52
C GLU A 149 -10.54 7.87 4.83
N PRO A 150 -9.89 8.79 5.55
CA PRO A 150 -9.03 9.80 4.93
C PRO A 150 -7.91 9.21 4.09
N GLN A 151 -7.33 8.07 4.51
CA GLN A 151 -6.28 7.38 3.78
C GLN A 151 -6.76 6.85 2.42
N TYR A 152 -7.94 6.23 2.35
CA TYR A 152 -8.51 5.77 1.08
C TYR A 152 -8.80 6.91 0.11
N ARG A 153 -9.29 8.04 0.61
CA ARG A 153 -9.51 9.25 -0.19
C ARG A 153 -8.17 9.84 -0.66
N ALA A 154 -7.22 9.98 0.26
CA ALA A 154 -5.89 10.51 -0.03
C ALA A 154 -5.20 9.73 -1.16
N MET A 155 -5.29 8.42 -1.18
CA MET A 155 -4.69 7.58 -2.22
C MET A 155 -5.23 7.89 -3.63
N ILE A 156 -6.53 8.17 -3.76
CA ILE A 156 -7.15 8.54 -5.04
C ILE A 156 -6.76 9.97 -5.44
N LEU A 157 -6.85 10.89 -4.48
CA LEU A 157 -6.56 12.30 -4.69
C LEU A 157 -5.07 12.55 -4.97
N ASP A 158 -4.16 11.81 -4.35
CA ASP A 158 -2.72 11.89 -4.65
C ASP A 158 -2.42 11.46 -6.10
N THR A 159 -3.04 10.38 -6.56
CA THR A 159 -2.92 9.98 -7.97
C THR A 159 -3.49 11.06 -8.90
N TYR A 160 -4.61 11.69 -8.55
CA TYR A 160 -5.16 12.80 -9.33
C TYR A 160 -4.22 14.00 -9.36
N ALA A 161 -3.68 14.40 -8.20
CA ALA A 161 -2.70 15.49 -8.11
C ALA A 161 -1.42 15.19 -8.91
N TYR A 162 -0.93 13.94 -8.90
CA TYR A 162 0.18 13.50 -9.74
C TYR A 162 -0.09 13.75 -11.23
N TYR A 163 -1.30 13.43 -11.73
CA TYR A 163 -1.65 13.71 -13.13
C TYR A 163 -1.81 15.20 -13.42
N LEU A 164 -2.35 15.99 -12.48
CA LEU A 164 -2.36 17.45 -12.59
C LEU A 164 -0.95 18.02 -12.74
N MET A 165 0.01 17.50 -11.96
CA MET A 165 1.42 17.85 -12.05
C MET A 165 2.01 17.51 -13.42
N LYS A 166 1.68 16.37 -14.00
CA LYS A 166 2.10 15.99 -15.36
C LYS A 166 1.53 16.89 -16.44
N MET A 167 0.31 17.37 -16.28
CA MET A 167 -0.37 18.29 -17.18
C MET A 167 0.02 19.77 -16.96
N ASP A 168 1.04 20.04 -16.16
CA ASP A 168 1.51 21.37 -15.78
C ASP A 168 0.48 22.23 -15.02
N ARG A 169 -0.57 21.60 -14.47
CA ARG A 169 -1.59 22.22 -13.63
C ARG A 169 -1.17 22.21 -12.16
N VAL A 170 -0.01 22.82 -11.88
CA VAL A 170 0.68 22.68 -10.58
C VAL A 170 -0.08 23.32 -9.43
N GLU A 171 -0.72 24.49 -9.65
CA GLU A 171 -1.53 25.14 -8.63
C GLU A 171 -2.77 24.30 -8.27
N ASP A 172 -3.43 23.70 -9.29
CA ASP A 172 -4.56 22.80 -9.04
C ASP A 172 -4.13 21.56 -8.24
N ALA A 173 -2.93 21.02 -8.51
CA ALA A 173 -2.37 19.92 -7.73
C ALA A 173 -2.14 20.33 -6.26
N LEU A 174 -1.63 21.54 -6.02
CA LEU A 174 -1.44 22.07 -4.66
C LEU A 174 -2.74 22.23 -3.90
N ASP A 175 -3.84 22.65 -4.56
CA ASP A 175 -5.15 22.70 -3.94
C ASP A 175 -5.66 21.30 -3.55
N VAL A 176 -5.46 20.29 -4.39
CA VAL A 176 -5.77 18.90 -4.06
C VAL A 176 -4.93 18.40 -2.87
N TYR A 177 -3.63 18.66 -2.87
CA TYR A 177 -2.77 18.29 -1.74
C TYR A 177 -3.17 18.97 -0.44
N LYS A 178 -3.59 20.24 -0.49
CA LYS A 178 -4.13 20.96 0.67
C LYS A 178 -5.40 20.29 1.21
N GLU A 179 -6.28 19.82 0.33
CA GLU A 179 -7.46 19.04 0.71
C GLU A 179 -7.05 17.74 1.45
N ILE A 180 -6.08 17.00 0.91
CA ILE A 180 -5.57 15.77 1.54
C ILE A 180 -5.02 16.07 2.94
N LEU A 181 -4.11 17.05 3.05
CA LEU A 181 -3.41 17.36 4.30
C LEU A 181 -4.33 17.94 5.40
N ALA A 182 -5.54 18.36 5.05
CA ALA A 182 -6.53 18.78 6.04
C ALA A 182 -7.08 17.60 6.87
N GLU A 183 -7.05 16.38 6.33
CA GLU A 183 -7.61 15.20 6.96
C GLU A 183 -6.59 14.06 7.15
N TYR A 184 -5.50 14.06 6.36
CA TYR A 184 -4.50 13.00 6.33
C TYR A 184 -3.09 13.58 6.22
N ASP A 185 -2.39 13.67 7.36
CA ASP A 185 -1.01 14.20 7.44
C ASP A 185 -0.01 13.05 7.23
N ASP A 186 0.50 12.93 6.01
CA ASP A 186 1.35 11.83 5.56
C ASP A 186 2.65 12.36 4.94
N PRO A 187 3.82 11.78 5.27
CA PRO A 187 5.11 12.24 4.75
C PRO A 187 5.24 12.18 3.23
N GLU A 188 4.66 11.19 2.56
CA GLU A 188 4.67 11.11 1.09
C GLU A 188 3.90 12.26 0.45
N ILE A 189 2.76 12.64 1.03
CA ILE A 189 1.99 13.80 0.56
C ILE A 189 2.78 15.08 0.74
N LEU A 190 3.46 15.27 1.87
CA LEU A 190 4.32 16.44 2.12
C LEU A 190 5.49 16.50 1.11
N ILE A 191 6.08 15.36 0.76
CA ILE A 191 7.12 15.26 -0.28
C ILE A 191 6.55 15.65 -1.64
N ASN A 192 5.35 15.18 -2.00
CA ASN A 192 4.71 15.54 -3.26
C ASN A 192 4.35 17.03 -3.32
N VAL A 193 3.87 17.61 -2.22
CA VAL A 193 3.69 19.08 -2.08
C VAL A 193 5.00 19.83 -2.31
N SER A 194 6.09 19.34 -1.71
CA SER A 194 7.40 19.99 -1.86
C SER A 194 7.87 19.99 -3.33
N ARG A 195 7.66 18.89 -4.05
CA ARG A 195 7.95 18.79 -5.50
C ARG A 195 7.09 19.76 -6.32
N ALA A 196 5.80 19.88 -5.99
CA ALA A 196 4.90 20.83 -6.64
C ALA A 196 5.33 22.28 -6.41
N GLN A 197 5.69 22.63 -5.19
CA GLN A 197 6.19 23.97 -4.86
C GLN A 197 7.52 24.29 -5.54
N ALA A 198 8.47 23.33 -5.58
CA ALA A 198 9.74 23.47 -6.27
C ALA A 198 9.55 23.71 -7.78
N LYS A 199 8.58 23.04 -8.42
CA LYS A 199 8.21 23.26 -9.83
C LYS A 199 7.75 24.71 -10.10
N LEU A 200 7.22 25.38 -9.10
CA LEU A 200 6.87 26.82 -9.13
C LEU A 200 8.01 27.73 -8.62
N ASN A 201 9.22 27.21 -8.45
CA ASN A 201 10.38 27.92 -7.87
C ASN A 201 10.14 28.43 -6.44
N ARG A 202 9.19 27.83 -5.69
CA ARG A 202 8.89 28.18 -4.29
C ARG A 202 9.73 27.35 -3.34
N TYR A 203 11.06 27.38 -3.51
CA TYR A 203 12.01 26.49 -2.82
C TYR A 203 11.96 26.61 -1.29
N GLN A 204 11.67 27.79 -0.74
CA GLN A 204 11.54 27.95 0.71
C GLN A 204 10.38 27.11 1.28
N HIS A 205 9.21 27.18 0.66
CA HIS A 205 8.06 26.37 1.07
C HIS A 205 8.28 24.88 0.79
N ALA A 206 8.95 24.56 -0.32
CA ALA A 206 9.33 23.20 -0.66
C ALA A 206 10.22 22.59 0.44
N LEU A 207 11.25 23.32 0.90
CA LEU A 207 12.15 22.93 1.96
C LEU A 207 11.42 22.74 3.30
N GLU A 208 10.50 23.63 3.65
CA GLU A 208 9.69 23.52 4.87
C GLU A 208 8.85 22.24 4.89
N ASN A 209 8.18 21.92 3.78
CA ASN A 209 7.35 20.70 3.69
C ASN A 209 8.19 19.42 3.71
N VAL A 210 9.32 19.37 3.02
CA VAL A 210 10.16 18.17 3.03
C VAL A 210 10.88 17.98 4.37
N LEU A 211 11.22 19.04 5.09
CA LEU A 211 11.73 18.96 6.46
C LEU A 211 10.64 18.44 7.42
N LYS A 212 9.38 18.89 7.25
CA LYS A 212 8.25 18.34 8.00
C LYS A 212 8.06 16.85 7.69
N ALA A 213 8.14 16.43 6.43
CA ALA A 213 8.11 15.01 6.07
C ALA A 213 9.21 14.22 6.77
N LEU A 214 10.43 14.75 6.84
CA LEU A 214 11.55 14.08 7.51
C LEU A 214 11.33 13.94 9.03
N THR A 215 10.58 14.84 9.68
CA THR A 215 10.22 14.66 11.10
C THR A 215 9.24 13.52 11.34
N GLN A 216 8.53 13.08 10.32
CA GLN A 216 7.58 11.95 10.39
C GLN A 216 8.23 10.64 9.90
N ALA A 217 9.09 10.75 8.88
CA ALA A 217 9.77 9.63 8.23
C ALA A 217 11.29 9.89 8.15
N PRO A 218 12.03 9.77 9.28
CA PRO A 218 13.42 10.25 9.40
C PRO A 218 14.45 9.47 8.58
N ALA A 219 14.09 8.33 8.00
CA ALA A 219 14.92 7.54 7.11
C ALA A 219 14.51 7.63 5.63
N HIS A 220 13.63 8.56 5.27
CA HIS A 220 13.10 8.70 3.91
C HIS A 220 14.15 9.28 2.95
N GLN A 221 14.62 8.45 2.01
CA GLN A 221 15.75 8.81 1.13
C GLN A 221 15.42 9.96 0.17
N ASP A 222 14.21 9.97 -0.41
CA ASP A 222 13.77 11.06 -1.29
C ASP A 222 13.69 12.38 -0.52
N ALA A 223 13.15 12.37 0.70
CA ALA A 223 13.09 13.58 1.55
C ALA A 223 14.49 14.13 1.81
N LEU A 224 15.42 13.26 2.19
CA LEU A 224 16.82 13.65 2.40
C LEU A 224 17.42 14.28 1.14
N SER A 225 17.27 13.64 -0.03
CA SER A 225 17.79 14.13 -1.29
C SER A 225 17.20 15.50 -1.66
N LEU A 226 15.90 15.69 -1.50
CA LEU A 226 15.20 16.94 -1.81
C LEU A 226 15.59 18.09 -0.85
N ILE A 227 15.88 17.80 0.42
CA ILE A 227 16.35 18.81 1.37
C ILE A 227 17.69 19.42 0.89
N TYR A 228 18.63 18.59 0.43
CA TYR A 228 19.89 19.09 -0.12
C TYR A 228 19.66 19.87 -1.43
N GLU A 229 18.86 19.35 -2.36
CA GLU A 229 18.52 20.02 -3.63
C GLU A 229 17.91 21.41 -3.39
N TYR A 230 16.93 21.52 -2.49
CA TYR A 230 16.25 22.79 -2.22
C TYR A 230 17.11 23.74 -1.39
N GLY A 231 17.89 23.21 -0.45
CA GLY A 231 18.84 23.99 0.32
C GLY A 231 19.92 24.63 -0.57
N GLU A 232 20.47 23.89 -1.54
CA GLU A 232 21.41 24.40 -2.53
C GLU A 232 20.73 25.45 -3.44
N SER A 233 19.50 25.23 -3.89
CA SER A 233 18.72 26.20 -4.68
C SER A 233 18.51 27.52 -3.94
N LEU A 234 18.45 27.47 -2.59
CA LEU A 234 18.37 28.63 -1.70
C LEU A 234 19.73 29.19 -1.31
N SER A 235 20.83 28.64 -1.84
CA SER A 235 22.21 29.02 -1.52
C SER A 235 22.59 28.82 -0.04
N TYR A 236 22.00 27.85 0.65
CA TYR A 236 22.43 27.49 1.99
C TYR A 236 23.78 26.74 1.93
N PRO A 237 24.70 27.00 2.88
CA PRO A 237 25.92 26.20 3.01
C PRO A 237 25.57 24.77 3.47
N ALA A 238 26.34 23.78 3.01
CA ALA A 238 26.09 22.36 3.36
C ALA A 238 25.94 22.14 4.88
N SER A 239 26.77 22.80 5.71
CA SER A 239 26.68 22.69 7.17
C SER A 239 25.36 23.19 7.76
N ALA A 240 24.69 24.16 7.13
CA ALA A 240 23.38 24.60 7.54
C ALA A 240 22.30 23.57 7.16
N ILE A 241 22.43 22.96 5.99
CA ILE A 241 21.54 21.88 5.53
C ILE A 241 21.69 20.66 6.46
N ASP A 242 22.92 20.23 6.78
CA ASP A 242 23.21 19.15 7.71
C ASP A 242 22.55 19.41 9.09
N THR A 243 22.65 20.64 9.61
CA THR A 243 22.01 21.03 10.88
C THR A 243 20.49 20.93 10.81
N MET A 244 19.85 21.27 9.66
CA MET A 244 18.41 21.13 9.49
C MET A 244 17.99 19.65 9.49
N VAL A 245 18.75 18.80 8.78
CA VAL A 245 18.52 17.34 8.73
C VAL A 245 18.67 16.73 10.13
N GLU A 246 19.78 17.00 10.80
CA GLU A 246 20.02 16.50 12.17
C GLU A 246 18.90 16.91 13.14
N LYS A 247 18.47 18.17 13.05
CA LYS A 247 17.36 18.65 13.87
C LYS A 247 16.08 17.89 13.58
N ALA A 248 15.70 17.71 12.32
CA ALA A 248 14.48 17.02 11.93
C ALA A 248 14.48 15.54 12.40
N VAL A 249 15.59 14.82 12.20
CA VAL A 249 15.79 13.44 12.67
C VAL A 249 15.72 13.35 14.19
N ASN A 250 16.39 14.25 14.89
CA ASN A 250 16.37 14.28 16.36
C ASN A 250 14.97 14.58 16.92
N ASP A 251 14.19 15.43 16.25
CA ASP A 251 12.82 15.74 16.65
C ASP A 251 11.90 14.52 16.41
N ALA A 252 12.07 13.78 15.30
CA ALA A 252 11.41 12.51 15.05
C ALA A 252 11.73 11.47 16.15
N HIS A 253 13.01 11.29 16.49
CA HIS A 253 13.44 10.35 17.53
C HIS A 253 12.88 10.71 18.92
N LYS A 254 12.83 12.00 19.27
CA LYS A 254 12.18 12.47 20.51
C LYS A 254 10.69 12.14 20.52
N ALA A 255 9.99 12.31 19.39
CA ALA A 255 8.58 11.96 19.29
C ALA A 255 8.35 10.45 19.52
N ILE A 256 9.16 9.58 18.89
CA ILE A 256 9.13 8.13 19.12
C ILE A 256 9.31 7.82 20.62
N ILE A 257 10.34 8.38 21.26
CA ILE A 257 10.64 8.14 22.69
C ILE A 257 9.49 8.63 23.57
N SER A 258 8.94 9.81 23.32
CA SER A 258 7.86 10.38 24.13
C SER A 258 6.58 9.54 24.06
N ASN A 259 6.31 8.91 22.91
CA ASN A 259 5.12 8.11 22.67
C ASN A 259 5.19 6.68 23.25
N LEU A 260 6.39 6.20 23.64
CA LEU A 260 6.58 4.82 24.11
C LEU A 260 5.63 4.40 25.24
N LYS A 261 5.33 5.31 26.16
CA LYS A 261 4.46 5.03 27.30
C LYS A 261 2.99 4.91 26.91
N GLU A 262 2.57 5.71 25.94
CA GLU A 262 1.18 5.78 25.49
C GLU A 262 0.80 4.55 24.64
N ILE A 263 1.72 4.10 23.77
CA ILE A 263 1.49 2.94 22.91
C ILE A 263 1.78 1.60 23.59
N ARG A 264 2.29 1.64 24.84
CA ARG A 264 2.64 0.41 25.56
C ARG A 264 1.40 -0.37 25.94
N MET A 265 1.38 -1.63 25.52
CA MET A 265 0.32 -2.59 25.82
C MET A 265 0.64 -3.44 27.07
N ASP A 266 -0.38 -4.12 27.58
CA ASP A 266 -0.24 -5.11 28.67
C ASP A 266 -1.09 -6.35 28.39
N LYS A 267 -0.94 -6.90 27.17
CA LYS A 267 -1.74 -8.03 26.66
C LYS A 267 -0.94 -9.34 26.78
N PRO A 268 -1.50 -10.41 27.36
CA PRO A 268 -0.79 -11.69 27.43
C PRO A 268 -0.50 -12.23 26.03
N MET A 269 0.72 -12.73 25.82
CA MET A 269 1.11 -13.42 24.60
C MET A 269 0.39 -14.79 24.54
N PRO A 270 -0.22 -15.17 23.41
CA PRO A 270 -0.78 -16.51 23.26
C PRO A 270 0.32 -17.58 23.24
N ALA A 271 0.05 -18.74 23.82
CA ALA A 271 0.95 -19.88 23.74
C ALA A 271 1.06 -20.40 22.31
N PHE A 272 2.29 -20.66 21.86
CA PHE A 272 2.56 -21.13 20.50
C PHE A 272 3.61 -22.25 20.44
N LYS A 273 3.59 -22.93 19.30
CA LYS A 273 4.61 -23.87 18.85
C LYS A 273 4.91 -23.57 17.39
N LEU A 274 6.16 -23.29 17.07
CA LEU A 274 6.62 -22.93 15.74
C LEU A 274 7.65 -23.96 15.24
N GLU A 275 7.56 -24.30 13.97
CA GLU A 275 8.53 -25.12 13.25
C GLU A 275 9.44 -24.19 12.42
N ASN A 276 10.74 -24.32 12.64
CA ASN A 276 11.77 -23.59 11.87
C ASN A 276 11.94 -24.21 10.47
N LEU A 277 12.57 -23.49 9.55
CA LEU A 277 12.91 -23.98 8.22
C LEU A 277 13.78 -25.26 8.24
N ASP A 278 14.59 -25.47 9.27
CA ASP A 278 15.41 -26.67 9.45
C ASP A 278 14.67 -27.85 10.10
N GLY A 279 13.40 -27.69 10.46
CA GLY A 279 12.56 -28.70 11.12
C GLY A 279 12.66 -28.69 12.65
N SER A 280 13.51 -27.86 13.24
CA SER A 280 13.54 -27.66 14.68
C SER A 280 12.27 -26.96 15.18
N VAL A 281 11.92 -27.20 16.44
CA VAL A 281 10.69 -26.67 17.02
C VAL A 281 11.01 -25.79 18.22
N VAL A 282 10.40 -24.61 18.27
CA VAL A 282 10.42 -23.70 19.42
C VAL A 282 9.01 -23.57 19.99
N ARG A 283 8.89 -23.54 21.32
CA ARG A 283 7.64 -23.26 22.04
C ARG A 283 7.78 -21.94 22.79
N SER A 284 6.65 -21.27 23.03
CA SER A 284 6.64 -20.06 23.82
C SER A 284 7.22 -20.26 25.24
N SER A 285 7.03 -21.44 25.84
CA SER A 285 7.64 -21.81 27.14
C SER A 285 9.17 -21.86 27.13
N ASP A 286 9.79 -22.14 25.99
CA ASP A 286 11.24 -22.23 25.85
C ASP A 286 11.90 -20.84 25.80
N LEU A 287 11.07 -19.79 25.73
CA LEU A 287 11.48 -18.39 25.54
C LEU A 287 11.11 -17.50 26.75
N GLU A 288 10.68 -18.11 27.86
CA GLU A 288 10.37 -17.39 29.09
C GLU A 288 11.58 -16.57 29.59
N GLY A 289 11.31 -15.37 30.10
CA GLY A 289 12.34 -14.45 30.57
C GLY A 289 13.12 -13.73 29.46
N LYS A 290 12.77 -13.92 28.20
CA LYS A 290 13.40 -13.24 27.06
C LYS A 290 12.50 -12.12 26.51
N ILE A 291 13.13 -11.11 25.91
CA ILE A 291 12.44 -10.15 25.06
C ILE A 291 12.31 -10.78 23.67
N LEU A 292 11.09 -10.85 23.13
CA LEU A 292 10.86 -11.41 21.83
C LEU A 292 10.48 -10.32 20.82
N VAL A 293 11.13 -10.33 19.68
CA VAL A 293 10.73 -9.55 18.50
C VAL A 293 10.11 -10.55 17.52
N ILE A 294 8.80 -10.50 17.37
CA ILE A 294 8.02 -11.40 16.51
C ILE A 294 7.54 -10.60 15.31
N ASP A 295 7.91 -11.04 14.11
CA ASP A 295 7.51 -10.39 12.85
C ASP A 295 6.76 -11.39 11.95
N PHE A 296 5.52 -11.07 11.60
CA PHE A 296 4.70 -11.84 10.68
C PHE A 296 4.79 -11.27 9.27
N PHE A 297 5.27 -12.08 8.34
CA PHE A 297 5.45 -11.68 6.94
C PHE A 297 4.89 -12.71 5.95
N ALA A 298 4.83 -12.32 4.67
CA ALA A 298 4.62 -13.24 3.56
C ALA A 298 5.56 -12.91 2.38
N THR A 299 5.96 -13.92 1.62
CA THR A 299 6.89 -13.77 0.50
C THR A 299 6.35 -12.91 -0.64
N TRP A 300 5.03 -12.86 -0.79
CA TRP A 300 4.30 -12.06 -1.79
C TRP A 300 3.96 -10.64 -1.32
N CYS A 301 4.16 -10.34 -0.04
CA CYS A 301 3.81 -9.05 0.56
C CYS A 301 4.85 -7.99 0.20
N GLY A 302 4.45 -6.99 -0.58
CA GLY A 302 5.33 -5.89 -1.00
C GLY A 302 5.93 -5.08 0.17
N PRO A 303 5.12 -4.57 1.12
CA PRO A 303 5.62 -3.89 2.31
C PRO A 303 6.58 -4.75 3.15
N CYS A 304 6.28 -6.04 3.34
CA CYS A 304 7.17 -6.96 4.07
C CYS A 304 8.56 -7.07 3.42
N ARG A 305 8.60 -7.12 2.09
CA ARG A 305 9.86 -7.19 1.34
C ARG A 305 10.72 -5.94 1.49
N ARG A 306 10.12 -4.77 1.76
CA ARG A 306 10.84 -3.53 2.06
C ARG A 306 11.27 -3.45 3.53
N GLU A 307 10.49 -4.02 4.45
CA GLU A 307 10.76 -4.05 5.89
C GLU A 307 11.87 -5.04 6.27
N LEU A 308 11.84 -6.27 5.74
CA LEU A 308 12.73 -7.37 6.12
C LEU A 308 14.23 -7.06 6.06
N PRO A 309 14.77 -6.25 5.12
CA PRO A 309 16.18 -5.83 5.16
C PRO A 309 16.54 -5.06 6.42
N LYS A 310 15.63 -4.19 6.91
CA LYS A 310 15.82 -3.39 8.14
C LYS A 310 15.72 -4.27 9.39
N VAL A 311 14.76 -5.19 9.41
CA VAL A 311 14.65 -6.23 10.45
C VAL A 311 15.93 -7.09 10.50
N HIS A 312 16.50 -7.41 9.35
CA HIS A 312 17.75 -8.17 9.27
C HIS A 312 18.95 -7.40 9.82
N GLN A 313 19.01 -6.08 9.59
CA GLN A 313 20.04 -5.22 10.18
C GLN A 313 19.93 -5.24 11.71
N LEU A 314 18.73 -4.99 12.22
CA LEU A 314 18.48 -5.01 13.66
C LEU A 314 18.78 -6.38 14.28
N TYR A 315 18.37 -7.49 13.64
CA TYR A 315 18.72 -8.84 14.07
C TYR A 315 20.23 -9.01 14.23
N LYS A 316 21.05 -8.52 13.29
CA LYS A 316 22.51 -8.59 13.39
C LYS A 316 23.07 -7.87 14.61
N SER A 317 22.42 -6.78 15.04
CA SER A 317 22.82 -6.04 16.23
C SER A 317 22.49 -6.77 17.54
N TYR A 318 21.50 -7.68 17.50
CA TYR A 318 21.03 -8.40 18.69
C TYR A 318 21.31 -9.92 18.65
N LYS A 319 21.89 -10.48 17.57
CA LYS A 319 22.08 -11.94 17.41
C LYS A 319 22.88 -12.60 18.54
N ASP A 320 23.81 -11.85 19.16
CA ASP A 320 24.67 -12.30 20.24
C ASP A 320 24.11 -11.96 21.62
N ASP A 321 22.96 -11.30 21.70
CA ASP A 321 22.26 -11.01 22.96
C ASP A 321 21.36 -12.18 23.38
N GLU A 322 21.76 -12.86 24.43
CA GLU A 322 21.02 -14.00 24.95
C GLU A 322 19.60 -13.65 25.44
N ASN A 323 19.35 -12.39 25.80
CA ASN A 323 18.09 -11.93 26.35
C ASN A 323 17.07 -11.49 25.28
N VAL A 324 17.49 -11.34 24.02
CA VAL A 324 16.62 -10.93 22.90
C VAL A 324 16.54 -12.05 21.88
N LYS A 325 15.32 -12.40 21.47
CA LYS A 325 15.08 -13.45 20.47
C LYS A 325 14.18 -12.92 19.35
N PHE A 326 14.59 -13.17 18.12
CA PHE A 326 13.82 -12.84 16.93
C PHE A 326 13.08 -14.09 16.43
N LEU A 327 11.82 -13.93 16.11
CA LEU A 327 10.95 -14.96 15.53
C LEU A 327 10.30 -14.37 14.26
N ILE A 328 10.89 -14.67 13.10
CA ILE A 328 10.36 -14.21 11.81
C ILE A 328 9.43 -15.28 11.26
N ILE A 329 8.14 -14.97 11.22
CA ILE A 329 7.08 -15.97 11.03
C ILE A 329 6.42 -15.77 9.67
N SER A 330 6.58 -16.75 8.77
CA SER A 330 5.89 -16.74 7.48
C SER A 330 4.42 -17.14 7.63
N THR A 331 3.54 -16.33 7.02
CA THR A 331 2.10 -16.61 6.87
C THR A 331 1.76 -17.24 5.51
N ASP A 332 2.77 -17.57 4.69
CA ASP A 332 2.56 -18.20 3.39
C ASP A 332 1.83 -19.54 3.51
N LYS A 333 0.78 -19.71 2.73
CA LYS A 333 0.07 -21.01 2.62
C LYS A 333 0.95 -22.07 1.94
N ASP A 334 1.72 -21.66 0.95
CA ASP A 334 2.68 -22.49 0.23
C ASP A 334 4.06 -22.37 0.87
N ARG A 335 4.36 -23.28 1.79
CA ARG A 335 5.65 -23.33 2.52
C ARG A 335 6.86 -23.47 1.60
N SER A 336 6.69 -24.02 0.39
CA SER A 336 7.81 -24.23 -0.55
C SER A 336 8.44 -22.92 -1.04
N LYS A 337 7.71 -21.81 -0.96
CA LYS A 337 8.19 -20.48 -1.39
C LYS A 337 9.08 -19.79 -0.36
N VAL A 338 8.98 -20.18 0.92
CA VAL A 338 9.62 -19.45 2.02
C VAL A 338 11.14 -19.61 1.98
N ARG A 339 11.66 -20.85 1.96
CA ARG A 339 13.11 -21.10 1.96
C ARG A 339 13.83 -20.44 0.77
N PRO A 340 13.37 -20.59 -0.50
CA PRO A 340 14.02 -19.92 -1.63
C PRO A 340 14.03 -18.40 -1.49
N PHE A 341 12.95 -17.81 -0.94
CA PHE A 341 12.89 -16.38 -0.69
C PHE A 341 13.94 -15.92 0.33
N ILE A 342 14.08 -16.62 1.45
CA ILE A 342 15.05 -16.30 2.50
C ILE A 342 16.49 -16.43 1.98
N GLU A 343 16.79 -17.52 1.26
CA GLU A 343 18.12 -17.80 0.68
C GLU A 343 18.49 -16.76 -0.40
N SER A 344 17.57 -16.44 -1.31
CA SER A 344 17.82 -15.47 -2.37
C SER A 344 18.10 -14.05 -1.86
N ASN A 345 17.54 -13.68 -0.69
CA ASN A 345 17.77 -12.40 -0.03
C ASN A 345 18.93 -12.46 1.01
N GLN A 346 19.57 -13.62 1.19
CA GLN A 346 20.69 -13.83 2.12
C GLN A 346 20.34 -13.47 3.58
N TYR A 347 19.08 -13.67 3.99
CA TYR A 347 18.67 -13.45 5.37
C TYR A 347 19.18 -14.54 6.30
N THR A 348 19.69 -14.15 7.47
CA THR A 348 20.30 -15.06 8.47
C THR A 348 19.53 -15.15 9.78
N PHE A 349 18.42 -14.41 9.91
CA PHE A 349 17.55 -14.51 11.07
C PHE A 349 16.77 -15.84 11.06
N PRO A 350 16.33 -16.34 12.23
CA PRO A 350 15.54 -17.56 12.32
C PRO A 350 14.14 -17.35 11.73
N VAL A 351 13.73 -18.25 10.84
CA VAL A 351 12.42 -18.18 10.15
C VAL A 351 11.59 -19.40 10.48
N TYR A 352 10.30 -19.14 10.75
CA TYR A 352 9.34 -20.16 11.19
C TYR A 352 8.11 -20.17 10.28
N TYR A 353 7.45 -21.32 10.23
CA TYR A 353 6.14 -21.46 9.59
C TYR A 353 5.03 -21.09 10.58
N GLY A 354 4.17 -20.11 10.23
CA GLY A 354 3.16 -19.56 11.11
C GLY A 354 2.04 -20.52 11.47
N GLY A 355 1.57 -21.33 10.50
CA GLY A 355 0.45 -22.24 10.74
C GLY A 355 -0.75 -21.54 11.38
N ASP A 356 -1.21 -22.04 12.53
CA ASP A 356 -2.31 -21.49 13.35
C ASP A 356 -1.87 -20.32 14.26
N VAL A 357 -0.57 -20.03 14.33
CA VAL A 357 -0.03 -19.00 15.24
C VAL A 357 -0.49 -17.61 14.83
N SER A 358 -0.59 -17.33 13.53
CA SER A 358 -1.12 -16.07 13.01
C SER A 358 -2.54 -15.79 13.50
N GLU A 359 -3.39 -16.80 13.51
CA GLU A 359 -4.77 -16.71 14.01
C GLU A 359 -4.80 -16.46 15.53
N LYS A 360 -3.94 -17.17 16.30
CA LYS A 360 -3.83 -16.96 17.75
C LYS A 360 -3.39 -15.55 18.14
N PHE A 361 -2.53 -14.94 17.34
CA PHE A 361 -2.13 -13.54 17.52
C PHE A 361 -3.17 -12.55 16.98
N GLY A 362 -4.17 -13.04 16.24
CA GLY A 362 -5.23 -12.20 15.65
C GLY A 362 -4.73 -11.36 14.47
N ILE A 363 -3.74 -11.87 13.72
CA ILE A 363 -3.14 -11.15 12.58
C ILE A 363 -4.21 -10.91 11.51
N LYS A 364 -4.48 -9.65 11.20
CA LYS A 364 -5.41 -9.23 10.15
C LYS A 364 -4.71 -8.94 8.81
N GLY A 365 -3.42 -8.69 8.84
CA GLY A 365 -2.59 -8.37 7.67
C GLY A 365 -1.12 -8.51 7.96
N VAL A 366 -0.28 -8.39 6.94
CA VAL A 366 1.18 -8.41 7.06
C VAL A 366 1.79 -7.21 6.33
N PRO A 367 2.92 -6.66 6.83
CA PRO A 367 3.66 -7.09 8.02
C PRO A 367 2.93 -6.70 9.31
N THR A 368 3.08 -7.53 10.34
CA THR A 368 2.68 -7.19 11.71
C THR A 368 3.74 -7.66 12.67
N MET A 369 4.20 -6.76 13.51
CA MET A 369 5.28 -7.00 14.45
C MET A 369 4.82 -6.82 15.89
N TYR A 370 5.31 -7.70 16.78
CA TYR A 370 5.11 -7.60 18.21
C TYR A 370 6.45 -7.59 18.94
N VAL A 371 6.55 -6.77 19.98
CA VAL A 371 7.64 -6.86 20.96
C VAL A 371 7.07 -7.31 22.30
N ILE A 372 7.57 -8.45 22.78
CA ILE A 372 7.11 -9.13 23.98
C ILE A 372 8.11 -8.91 25.11
N GLY A 373 7.63 -8.56 26.29
CA GLY A 373 8.46 -8.42 27.47
C GLY A 373 8.89 -9.78 28.08
N PRO A 374 9.91 -9.79 28.95
CA PRO A 374 10.38 -11.02 29.60
C PRO A 374 9.31 -11.68 30.49
N ASP A 375 8.26 -10.97 30.84
CA ASP A 375 7.09 -11.47 31.58
C ASP A 375 6.02 -12.13 30.67
N GLY A 376 6.32 -12.33 29.38
CA GLY A 376 5.43 -12.97 28.42
C GLY A 376 4.26 -12.08 27.97
N LYS A 377 4.33 -10.77 28.16
CA LYS A 377 3.28 -9.85 27.72
C LYS A 377 3.68 -9.09 26.47
N ILE A 378 2.73 -8.93 25.54
CA ILE A 378 2.86 -8.04 24.38
C ILE A 378 2.94 -6.62 24.90
N ARG A 379 4.02 -5.93 24.59
CA ARG A 379 4.28 -4.55 25.02
C ARG A 379 4.11 -3.55 23.89
N TYR A 380 4.46 -3.95 22.68
CA TYR A 380 4.31 -3.11 21.50
C TYR A 380 3.79 -3.92 20.33
N GLU A 381 2.95 -3.30 19.53
CA GLU A 381 2.43 -3.81 18.27
C GLU A 381 2.70 -2.78 17.19
N LYS A 382 3.12 -3.24 16.02
CA LYS A 382 3.30 -2.42 14.83
C LYS A 382 2.66 -3.13 13.65
N ILE A 383 1.71 -2.48 13.00
CA ILE A 383 1.00 -2.99 11.83
C ILE A 383 1.41 -2.20 10.59
N GLY A 384 1.80 -2.90 9.53
CA GLY A 384 2.25 -2.29 8.29
C GLY A 384 3.68 -1.79 8.36
N TYR A 385 4.17 -1.34 7.20
CA TYR A 385 5.46 -0.69 7.02
C TYR A 385 5.27 0.55 6.14
N ALA A 386 5.70 1.70 6.65
CA ALA A 386 5.71 2.96 5.92
C ALA A 386 7.11 3.27 5.37
N GLU A 387 7.17 3.82 4.16
CA GLU A 387 8.44 4.23 3.57
C GLU A 387 9.08 5.33 4.41
N GLY A 388 10.39 5.24 4.60
CA GLY A 388 11.15 6.25 5.35
C GLY A 388 10.99 6.21 6.88
N GLU A 389 10.19 5.29 7.44
CA GLU A 389 10.20 5.11 8.90
C GLU A 389 11.56 4.60 9.37
N ASP A 390 12.02 5.09 10.52
CA ASP A 390 13.21 4.56 11.18
C ASP A 390 12.82 3.36 12.06
N LEU A 391 12.53 2.24 11.39
CA LEU A 391 12.14 0.99 12.04
C LEU A 391 13.23 0.49 12.99
N GLU A 392 14.49 0.65 12.60
CA GLU A 392 15.63 0.19 13.39
C GLU A 392 15.70 0.94 14.72
N PHE A 393 15.60 2.26 14.71
CA PHE A 393 15.56 3.07 15.91
C PHE A 393 14.32 2.76 16.76
N THR A 394 13.15 2.66 16.13
CA THR A 394 11.87 2.36 16.81
C THR A 394 11.93 1.04 17.56
N LEU A 395 12.36 -0.03 16.92
CA LEU A 395 12.47 -1.35 17.54
C LEU A 395 13.55 -1.40 18.61
N MET A 396 14.66 -0.70 18.38
CA MET A 396 15.70 -0.55 19.41
C MET A 396 15.14 0.12 20.66
N MET A 397 14.30 1.16 20.53
CA MET A 397 13.65 1.81 21.66
C MET A 397 12.64 0.89 22.35
N TYR A 398 11.85 0.11 21.61
CA TYR A 398 10.94 -0.89 22.18
C TYR A 398 11.71 -1.91 23.01
N VAL A 399 12.76 -2.54 22.46
CA VAL A 399 13.58 -3.52 23.17
C VAL A 399 14.26 -2.92 24.40
N ASN A 400 14.86 -1.74 24.28
CA ASN A 400 15.57 -1.09 25.39
C ASN A 400 14.64 -0.67 26.54
N SER A 401 13.39 -0.34 26.24
CA SER A 401 12.39 0.00 27.26
C SER A 401 11.95 -1.19 28.13
N LEU A 402 12.33 -2.43 27.73
CA LEU A 402 11.96 -3.68 28.40
C LEU A 402 13.14 -4.35 29.15
N ARG A 403 14.30 -3.74 29.10
CA ARG A 403 15.49 -4.15 29.86
C ARG A 403 15.45 -3.54 31.25
#